data_99867d2fdb3cb8e6f4987aeb556aca31
#
_entry.id   99867d2fdb3cb8e6f4987aeb556aca31
#
_cell.length_a   1.000
_cell.length_b   1.000
_cell.length_c   1.000
_cell.angle_alpha   90.00
_cell.angle_beta   90.00
_cell.angle_gamma   90.00
#
_symmetry.space_group_name_H-M   'P 1'
#
loop_
_entity.id
_entity.type
_entity.pdbx_description
1 polymer ?
#
loop_
_entity_poly.entity_id
_entity_poly.type
_entity_poly.pdbx_seq_one_letter_code
_entity_poly.pdbx_strand_id
1 'polypeptide(L)'
;MKRNSQGFQSFGAGSKLPLDTIEGDRPVSAVLTSASGHDNPVAIPLAQLSAQRVTSLYDLMDRADEAPQIRAFSRQLGHVPIIATNRRGSGLVREMEPAHAVRFNERSASERVNSLLKQRYGGRWVRVRGGAKVMCHLMFGLIALTAPALFARLV
;
A
#
# COMPACT_ATOMS: atom_id res chain seq x y z
N MET A 1 -15.57 11.12 4.77
CA MET A 1 -16.07 12.20 3.89
C MET A 1 -14.88 12.73 3.10
N LYS A 2 -14.82 12.50 1.79
CA LYS A 2 -13.75 13.05 0.92
C LYS A 2 -14.32 14.25 0.15
N ARG A 3 -13.58 15.36 0.12
CA ARG A 3 -13.81 16.46 -0.82
C ARG A 3 -12.93 16.24 -2.06
N ASN A 4 -13.51 16.35 -3.25
CA ASN A 4 -12.72 16.38 -4.47
C ASN A 4 -12.04 17.77 -4.64
N SER A 5 -11.17 17.90 -5.64
CA SER A 5 -10.45 19.15 -5.94
C SER A 5 -11.39 20.33 -6.28
N GLN A 6 -12.66 20.07 -6.56
CA GLN A 6 -13.71 21.06 -6.87
C GLN A 6 -14.64 21.36 -5.66
N GLY A 7 -14.30 20.85 -4.47
CA GLY A 7 -15.05 21.13 -3.24
C GLY A 7 -16.31 20.28 -3.02
N PHE A 8 -16.71 19.43 -3.95
CA PHE A 8 -17.87 18.56 -3.81
C PHE A 8 -17.59 17.41 -2.86
N GLN A 9 -18.52 17.15 -1.95
CA GLN A 9 -18.48 16.02 -1.02
C GLN A 9 -19.05 14.79 -1.70
N SER A 10 -18.23 13.75 -1.85
CA SER A 10 -18.72 12.45 -2.30
C SER A 10 -18.86 11.48 -1.13
N PHE A 11 -20.05 10.94 -0.95
CA PHE A 11 -20.31 9.83 -0.03
C PHE A 11 -20.24 8.54 -0.84
N GLY A 12 -19.21 7.74 -0.60
CA GLY A 12 -19.07 6.43 -1.21
C GLY A 12 -19.04 5.37 -0.12
N ALA A 13 -20.05 4.48 -0.10
CA ALA A 13 -19.89 3.21 0.58
C ALA A 13 -18.98 2.34 -0.29
N GLY A 14 -17.75 2.15 0.15
CA GLY A 14 -16.74 1.39 -0.59
C GLY A 14 -15.74 0.74 0.33
N SER A 15 -14.90 -0.10 -0.25
CA SER A 15 -13.77 -0.70 0.43
C SER A 15 -12.47 -0.16 -0.13
N LYS A 16 -11.44 -0.08 0.71
CA LYS A 16 -10.06 0.14 0.31
C LYS A 16 -9.31 -1.18 0.42
N LEU A 17 -8.32 -1.37 -0.43
CA LEU A 17 -7.38 -2.49 -0.36
C LEU A 17 -5.96 -1.92 -0.21
N PRO A 18 -5.54 -1.51 1.00
CA PRO A 18 -4.12 -1.34 1.28
C PRO A 18 -3.37 -2.62 0.93
N LEU A 19 -2.29 -2.47 0.19
CA LEU A 19 -1.44 -3.59 -0.20
C LEU A 19 0.02 -3.20 -0.06
N ASP A 20 0.84 -4.20 0.24
CA ASP A 20 2.28 -4.10 0.28
C ASP A 20 2.87 -4.81 -0.92
N THR A 21 3.94 -4.23 -1.46
CA THR A 21 4.61 -4.70 -2.67
C THR A 21 6.11 -4.78 -2.46
N ILE A 22 6.73 -5.73 -3.12
CA ILE A 22 8.17 -5.81 -3.26
C ILE A 22 8.60 -5.43 -4.67
N GLU A 23 9.90 -5.35 -4.87
CA GLU A 23 10.53 -5.07 -6.16
C GLU A 23 9.92 -5.90 -7.31
N GLY A 24 9.75 -5.26 -8.46
CA GLY A 24 9.12 -5.86 -9.64
C GLY A 24 7.60 -5.89 -9.58
N ASP A 25 6.98 -4.92 -8.90
CA ASP A 25 5.51 -4.72 -8.85
C ASP A 25 4.74 -5.97 -8.35
N ARG A 26 5.31 -6.69 -7.39
CA ARG A 26 4.71 -7.91 -6.86
C ARG A 26 4.04 -7.66 -5.51
N PRO A 27 2.72 -7.85 -5.40
CA PRO A 27 2.02 -7.76 -4.13
C PRO A 27 2.40 -8.93 -3.21
N VAL A 28 2.68 -8.62 -1.95
CA VAL A 28 3.04 -9.57 -0.89
C VAL A 28 1.89 -9.79 0.06
N SER A 29 1.28 -8.71 0.50
CA SER A 29 0.15 -8.75 1.43
C SER A 29 -0.87 -7.69 1.08
N ALA A 30 -2.11 -7.93 1.49
CA ALA A 30 -3.20 -6.99 1.30
C ALA A 30 -4.23 -7.14 2.43
N VAL A 31 -4.87 -6.04 2.81
CA VAL A 31 -5.91 -6.00 3.85
C VAL A 31 -7.10 -5.21 3.32
N LEU A 32 -8.30 -5.79 3.41
CA LEU A 32 -9.53 -5.09 3.02
C LEU A 32 -10.02 -4.24 4.19
N THR A 33 -10.24 -2.95 3.94
CA THR A 33 -10.76 -2.02 4.94
C THR A 33 -11.95 -1.23 4.40
N SER A 34 -12.71 -0.61 5.31
CA SER A 34 -13.74 0.34 4.92
C SER A 34 -13.12 1.59 4.26
N ALA A 35 -13.78 2.12 3.24
CA ALA A 35 -13.36 3.35 2.59
C ALA A 35 -13.35 4.57 3.53
N SER A 36 -14.12 4.53 4.62
CA SER A 36 -14.16 5.57 5.65
C SER A 36 -13.05 5.46 6.69
N GLY A 37 -12.35 4.30 6.77
CA GLY A 37 -11.26 4.09 7.71
C GLY A 37 -10.03 4.95 7.38
N HIS A 38 -9.29 5.34 8.41
CA HIS A 38 -7.94 5.89 8.26
C HIS A 38 -6.97 4.79 7.84
N ASP A 39 -5.92 5.15 7.12
CA ASP A 39 -4.94 4.19 6.61
C ASP A 39 -3.91 3.78 7.68
N ASN A 40 -3.59 4.69 8.62
CA ASN A 40 -2.61 4.44 9.69
C ASN A 40 -2.84 3.16 10.54
N PRO A 41 -4.06 2.81 10.98
CA PRO A 41 -4.28 1.59 11.76
C PRO A 41 -3.98 0.30 10.97
N VAL A 42 -3.91 0.38 9.64
CA VAL A 42 -3.70 -0.78 8.77
C VAL A 42 -2.22 -1.02 8.48
N ALA A 43 -1.38 -0.01 8.61
CA ALA A 43 0.04 -0.09 8.29
C ALA A 43 0.78 -1.18 9.09
N ILE A 44 0.55 -1.24 10.41
CA ILE A 44 1.18 -2.25 11.27
C ILE A 44 0.70 -3.68 10.95
N PRO A 45 -0.61 -3.99 10.89
CA PRO A 45 -1.08 -5.31 10.46
C PRO A 45 -0.57 -5.71 9.07
N LEU A 46 -0.50 -4.78 8.13
CA LEU A 46 0.00 -5.04 6.79
C LEU A 46 1.48 -5.43 6.82
N ALA A 47 2.31 -4.65 7.53
CA ALA A 47 3.74 -4.94 7.71
C ALA A 47 3.98 -6.27 8.42
N GLN A 48 3.15 -6.64 9.42
CA GLN A 48 3.22 -7.94 10.07
C GLN A 48 2.96 -9.10 9.10
N LEU A 49 1.96 -8.96 8.22
CA LEU A 49 1.65 -9.97 7.22
C LEU A 49 2.77 -10.10 6.18
N SER A 50 3.39 -9.00 5.80
CA SER A 50 4.53 -9.00 4.86
C SER A 50 5.76 -9.65 5.47
N ALA A 51 6.10 -9.31 6.72
CA ALA A 51 7.25 -9.85 7.44
C ALA A 51 7.19 -11.38 7.62
N GLN A 52 5.99 -11.98 7.61
CA GLN A 52 5.83 -13.44 7.64
C GLN A 52 6.16 -14.12 6.30
N ARG A 53 6.28 -13.39 5.22
CA ARG A 53 6.38 -13.92 3.86
C ARG A 53 7.69 -13.56 3.17
N VAL A 54 8.23 -12.40 3.48
CA VAL A 54 9.45 -11.87 2.85
C VAL A 54 10.32 -11.19 3.89
N THR A 55 11.63 -11.21 3.67
CA THR A 55 12.58 -10.40 4.42
C THR A 55 12.84 -9.12 3.64
N SER A 56 12.60 -7.99 4.29
CA SER A 56 12.82 -6.65 3.74
C SER A 56 13.87 -5.91 4.54
N LEU A 57 14.66 -5.06 3.87
CA LEU A 57 15.60 -4.15 4.53
C LEU A 57 15.00 -2.76 4.73
N TYR A 58 14.03 -2.38 3.88
CA TYR A 58 13.47 -1.04 3.85
C TYR A 58 11.95 -1.11 3.77
N ASP A 59 11.30 -0.23 4.52
CA ASP A 59 9.87 0.02 4.42
C ASP A 59 9.66 1.41 3.81
N LEU A 60 9.13 1.46 2.59
CA LEU A 60 8.86 2.69 1.86
C LEU A 60 7.40 3.08 2.05
N MET A 61 7.15 4.16 2.77
CA MET A 61 5.80 4.55 3.18
C MET A 61 5.47 5.98 2.76
N ASP A 62 4.18 6.26 2.56
CA ASP A 62 3.73 7.61 2.23
C ASP A 62 3.70 8.51 3.47
N ARG A 63 3.56 9.81 3.23
CA ARG A 63 3.42 10.84 4.28
C ARG A 63 2.24 10.60 5.21
N ALA A 64 1.19 9.94 4.71
CA ALA A 64 0.04 9.57 5.53
C ALA A 64 0.40 8.61 6.66
N ASP A 65 1.48 7.83 6.48
CA ASP A 65 1.97 6.84 7.44
C ASP A 65 3.05 7.41 8.39
N GLU A 66 3.26 8.72 8.39
CA GLU A 66 4.21 9.39 9.28
C GLU A 66 3.69 9.42 10.73
N ALA A 67 3.66 8.24 11.36
CA ALA A 67 3.34 8.08 12.77
C ALA A 67 4.54 7.47 13.51
N PRO A 68 4.88 7.98 14.72
CA PRO A 68 5.99 7.44 15.50
C PRO A 68 5.89 5.93 15.75
N GLN A 69 4.67 5.43 15.93
CA GLN A 69 4.38 4.01 16.18
C GLN A 69 4.75 3.14 14.97
N ILE A 70 4.44 3.61 13.75
CA ILE A 70 4.75 2.89 12.50
C ILE A 70 6.27 2.83 12.31
N ARG A 71 6.98 3.94 12.53
CA ARG A 71 8.45 3.98 12.49
C ARG A 71 9.09 3.06 13.52
N ALA A 72 8.57 3.05 14.75
CA ALA A 72 9.07 2.19 15.82
C ALA A 72 8.87 0.71 15.47
N PHE A 73 7.69 0.38 14.94
CA PHE A 73 7.36 -0.99 14.54
C PHE A 73 8.25 -1.49 13.38
N SER A 74 8.46 -0.69 12.35
CA SER A 74 9.38 -1.00 11.24
C SER A 74 10.79 -1.32 11.76
N ARG A 75 11.31 -0.50 12.71
CA ARG A 75 12.60 -0.76 13.34
C ARG A 75 12.63 -2.03 14.19
N GLN A 76 11.53 -2.38 14.86
CA GLN A 76 11.42 -3.64 15.61
C GLN A 76 11.49 -4.87 14.68
N LEU A 77 11.02 -4.75 13.45
CA LEU A 77 11.19 -5.77 12.41
C LEU A 77 12.61 -5.83 11.83
N GLY A 78 13.50 -4.92 12.25
CA GLY A 78 14.86 -4.82 11.69
C GLY A 78 14.93 -4.03 10.38
N HIS A 79 13.86 -3.35 9.99
CA HIS A 79 13.80 -2.59 8.75
C HIS A 79 14.20 -1.12 8.95
N VAL A 80 14.59 -0.46 7.87
CA VAL A 80 14.84 0.98 7.82
C VAL A 80 13.62 1.68 7.22
N PRO A 81 12.82 2.42 8.03
CA PRO A 81 11.64 3.11 7.53
C PRO A 81 12.04 4.37 6.73
N ILE A 82 11.72 4.40 5.45
CA ILE A 82 11.89 5.56 4.57
C ILE A 82 10.50 6.17 4.32
N ILE A 83 10.18 7.23 5.04
CA ILE A 83 8.87 7.89 4.99
C ILE A 83 9.09 9.35 4.60
N ALA A 84 8.32 9.83 3.62
CA ALA A 84 8.40 11.24 3.22
C ALA A 84 7.93 12.16 4.35
N THR A 85 8.72 13.17 4.67
CA THR A 85 8.41 14.14 5.73
C THR A 85 7.22 15.02 5.35
N ASN A 86 6.30 15.24 6.28
CA ASN A 86 5.18 16.14 6.07
C ASN A 86 5.62 17.60 6.28
N ARG A 87 5.35 18.48 5.30
CA ARG A 87 5.65 19.92 5.39
C ARG A 87 4.71 20.68 6.33
N ARG A 88 3.62 20.03 6.79
CA ARG A 88 2.61 20.68 7.63
C ARG A 88 3.04 20.61 9.10
N GLY A 89 3.74 21.63 9.58
CA GLY A 89 3.89 21.83 11.02
C GLY A 89 5.25 22.31 11.55
N SER A 90 6.36 22.08 10.87
CA SER A 90 7.66 22.41 11.46
C SER A 90 8.50 23.45 10.70
N GLY A 91 8.05 23.97 9.59
CA GLY A 91 8.80 24.96 8.78
C GLY A 91 10.16 24.46 8.21
N LEU A 92 10.76 23.46 8.82
CA LEU A 92 12.02 22.85 8.40
C LEU A 92 11.76 21.61 7.56
N VAL A 93 11.94 21.73 6.26
CA VAL A 93 11.96 20.58 5.36
C VAL A 93 13.28 19.85 5.57
N ARG A 94 13.27 18.75 6.30
CA ARG A 94 14.42 17.85 6.34
C ARG A 94 14.51 17.16 4.99
N GLU A 95 15.51 17.52 4.21
CA GLU A 95 15.78 16.85 2.93
C GLU A 95 16.08 15.37 3.18
N MET A 96 15.53 14.53 2.32
CA MET A 96 15.80 13.10 2.38
C MET A 96 17.23 12.86 1.91
N GLU A 97 17.94 12.00 2.61
CA GLU A 97 19.28 11.58 2.19
C GLU A 97 19.24 11.05 0.74
N PRO A 98 20.22 11.40 -0.13
CA PRO A 98 20.18 11.01 -1.54
C PRO A 98 19.99 9.51 -1.78
N ALA A 99 20.63 8.65 -0.99
CA ALA A 99 20.48 7.20 -1.06
C ALA A 99 19.03 6.75 -0.73
N HIS A 100 18.39 7.40 0.24
CA HIS A 100 16.98 7.14 0.58
C HIS A 100 16.04 7.68 -0.48
N ALA A 101 16.35 8.82 -1.11
CA ALA A 101 15.52 9.40 -2.16
C ALA A 101 15.44 8.49 -3.39
N VAL A 102 16.55 7.88 -3.79
CA VAL A 102 16.58 6.90 -4.88
C VAL A 102 15.69 5.71 -4.56
N ARG A 103 15.83 5.13 -3.36
CA ARG A 103 14.97 3.99 -2.94
C ARG A 103 13.51 4.37 -2.80
N PHE A 104 13.23 5.58 -2.33
CA PHE A 104 11.85 6.05 -2.14
C PHE A 104 11.05 6.09 -3.45
N ASN A 105 11.71 6.23 -4.60
CA ASN A 105 11.05 6.18 -5.91
C ASN A 105 10.40 4.82 -6.19
N GLU A 106 10.92 3.73 -5.61
CA GLU A 106 10.33 2.39 -5.73
C GLU A 106 8.95 2.29 -5.07
N ARG A 107 8.58 3.22 -4.19
CA ARG A 107 7.23 3.30 -3.61
C ARG A 107 6.11 3.33 -4.67
N SER A 108 6.41 3.85 -5.84
CA SER A 108 5.46 3.86 -6.97
C SER A 108 5.02 2.46 -7.43
N ALA A 109 5.71 1.38 -7.01
CA ALA A 109 5.32 0.00 -7.27
C ALA A 109 3.90 -0.30 -6.76
N SER A 110 3.57 0.11 -5.54
CA SER A 110 2.24 -0.10 -4.97
C SER A 110 1.14 0.63 -5.74
N GLU A 111 1.44 1.82 -6.25
CA GLU A 111 0.51 2.60 -7.08
C GLU A 111 0.30 1.92 -8.44
N ARG A 112 1.37 1.39 -9.06
CA ARG A 112 1.29 0.63 -10.31
C ARG A 112 0.46 -0.64 -10.15
N VAL A 113 0.70 -1.42 -9.09
CA VAL A 113 -0.07 -2.64 -8.78
C VAL A 113 -1.54 -2.30 -8.55
N ASN A 114 -1.84 -1.27 -7.77
CA ASN A 114 -3.22 -0.80 -7.56
C ASN A 114 -3.90 -0.38 -8.86
N SER A 115 -3.18 0.32 -9.74
CA SER A 115 -3.68 0.74 -11.04
C SER A 115 -3.98 -0.47 -11.93
N LEU A 116 -3.06 -1.43 -12.03
CA LEU A 116 -3.25 -2.66 -12.80
C LEU A 116 -4.41 -3.49 -12.28
N LEU A 117 -4.51 -3.67 -10.95
CA LEU A 117 -5.63 -4.38 -10.33
C LEU A 117 -6.97 -3.76 -10.71
N LYS A 118 -7.06 -2.42 -10.67
CA LYS A 118 -8.28 -1.69 -11.04
C LYS A 118 -8.59 -1.78 -12.53
N GLN A 119 -7.59 -1.65 -13.40
CA GLN A 119 -7.80 -1.53 -14.83
C GLN A 119 -8.01 -2.88 -15.52
N ARG A 120 -7.28 -3.93 -15.10
CA ARG A 120 -7.22 -5.21 -15.82
C ARG A 120 -7.72 -6.40 -15.03
N TYR A 121 -7.68 -6.35 -13.68
CA TYR A 121 -7.93 -7.51 -12.83
C TYR A 121 -9.15 -7.33 -11.91
N GLY A 122 -10.14 -6.57 -12.36
CA GLY A 122 -11.48 -6.49 -11.75
C GLY A 122 -11.58 -5.62 -10.48
N GLY A 123 -10.50 -4.96 -10.05
CA GLY A 123 -10.52 -4.15 -8.82
C GLY A 123 -11.35 -2.87 -8.91
N ARG A 124 -11.71 -2.40 -10.11
CA ARG A 124 -12.52 -1.20 -10.31
C ARG A 124 -14.03 -1.46 -10.14
N TRP A 125 -14.50 -2.61 -10.59
CA TRP A 125 -15.91 -2.94 -10.62
C TRP A 125 -16.16 -4.26 -9.90
N VAL A 126 -16.29 -4.17 -8.58
CA VAL A 126 -16.58 -5.33 -7.74
C VAL A 126 -18.08 -5.55 -7.71
N ARG A 127 -18.55 -6.66 -8.32
CA ARG A 127 -19.98 -6.98 -8.46
C ARG A 127 -20.54 -7.84 -7.33
N VAL A 128 -19.76 -8.06 -6.26
CA VAL A 128 -20.16 -8.85 -5.09
C VAL A 128 -20.32 -7.95 -3.86
N ARG A 129 -21.13 -8.37 -2.90
CA ARG A 129 -21.38 -7.65 -1.65
C ARG A 129 -20.91 -8.47 -0.44
N GLY A 130 -20.51 -7.77 0.61
CA GLY A 130 -19.99 -8.35 1.85
C GLY A 130 -18.47 -8.52 1.82
N GLY A 131 -17.82 -8.20 2.93
CA GLY A 131 -16.35 -8.11 3.03
C GLY A 131 -15.62 -9.35 2.56
N ALA A 132 -16.07 -10.55 2.97
CA ALA A 132 -15.45 -11.82 2.57
C ALA A 132 -15.48 -12.04 1.04
N LYS A 133 -16.63 -11.78 0.40
CA LYS A 133 -16.77 -11.94 -1.06
C LYS A 133 -15.95 -10.90 -1.83
N VAL A 134 -15.92 -9.65 -1.35
CA VAL A 134 -15.11 -8.58 -1.92
C VAL A 134 -13.63 -8.92 -1.80
N MET A 135 -13.20 -9.38 -0.64
CA MET A 135 -11.81 -9.81 -0.43
C MET A 135 -11.44 -10.97 -1.36
N CYS A 136 -12.27 -12.00 -1.44
CA CYS A 136 -12.05 -13.13 -2.34
C CYS A 136 -11.90 -12.69 -3.80
N HIS A 137 -12.82 -11.83 -4.30
CA HIS A 137 -12.74 -11.28 -5.65
C HIS A 137 -11.43 -10.53 -5.92
N LEU A 138 -11.00 -9.68 -4.99
CA LEU A 138 -9.76 -8.91 -5.12
C LEU A 138 -8.51 -9.80 -5.02
N MET A 139 -8.55 -10.85 -4.20
CA MET A 139 -7.45 -11.83 -4.10
C MET A 139 -7.27 -12.59 -5.42
N PHE A 140 -8.33 -13.01 -6.08
CA PHE A 140 -8.22 -13.60 -7.42
C PHE A 140 -7.60 -12.62 -8.43
N GLY A 141 -7.96 -11.34 -8.36
CA GLY A 141 -7.31 -10.30 -9.18
C GLY A 141 -5.80 -10.19 -8.92
N LEU A 142 -5.39 -10.22 -7.64
CA LEU A 142 -3.97 -10.18 -7.27
C LEU A 142 -3.22 -11.46 -7.72
N ILE A 143 -3.82 -12.64 -7.58
CA ILE A 143 -3.26 -13.90 -8.07
C ILE A 143 -3.05 -13.84 -9.59
N ALA A 144 -4.06 -13.41 -10.34
CA ALA A 144 -3.96 -13.27 -11.79
C ALA A 144 -2.91 -12.24 -12.21
N LEU A 145 -2.75 -11.15 -11.44
CA LEU A 145 -1.72 -10.14 -11.67
C LEU A 145 -0.30 -10.71 -11.44
N THR A 146 -0.12 -11.57 -10.45
CA THR A 146 1.20 -12.15 -10.13
C THR A 146 1.57 -13.34 -10.99
N ALA A 147 0.60 -14.02 -11.59
CA ALA A 147 0.82 -15.24 -12.37
C ALA A 147 1.89 -15.11 -13.48
N PRO A 148 1.92 -14.04 -14.31
CA PRO A 148 2.96 -13.89 -15.33
C PRO A 148 4.38 -13.83 -14.77
N ALA A 149 4.56 -13.17 -13.62
CA ALA A 149 5.86 -13.09 -12.96
C ALA A 149 6.32 -14.42 -12.36
N LEU A 150 5.38 -15.27 -11.95
CA LEU A 150 5.67 -16.64 -11.50
C LEU A 150 6.05 -17.54 -12.68
N PHE A 151 5.29 -17.49 -13.78
CA PHE A 151 5.59 -18.26 -14.98
C PHE A 151 6.97 -17.93 -15.56
N ALA A 152 7.34 -16.65 -15.61
CA ALA A 152 8.65 -16.23 -16.12
C ALA A 152 9.85 -16.75 -15.29
N ARG A 153 9.63 -17.33 -14.11
CA ARG A 153 10.67 -17.95 -13.28
C ARG A 153 10.74 -19.47 -13.39
N LEU A 154 9.73 -20.06 -13.98
CA LEU A 154 9.65 -21.53 -14.16
C LEU A 154 10.16 -21.97 -15.53
N VAL A 155 10.37 -21.02 -16.43
CA VAL A 155 10.91 -21.19 -17.78
C VAL A 155 12.31 -20.59 -17.83
#